data_cae898e7a090a02e10cd136670da0ffd
#
_entry.id   cae898e7a090a02e10cd136670da0ffd
#
_cell.length_a   1.000
_cell.length_b   1.000
_cell.length_c   1.000
_cell.angle_alpha   90.00
_cell.angle_beta   90.00
_cell.angle_gamma   90.00
#
_symmetry.space_group_name_H-M   'P 1'
#
loop_
_entity.id
_entity.type
_entity.pdbx_description
1 polymer ?
#
loop_
_entity_poly.entity_id
_entity_poly.type
_entity_poly.pdbx_seq_one_letter_code
_entity_poly.pdbx_strand_id
1 'polypeptide(L)'
;FVLGSTQRGQPSQQGELEVKNINEAVKEISQSLTRAMLNPIQQKAHHKADKKRLKQEEKNRKKQLKRELEDEAEASPASRVFVLEFDGDVQASAVDSLREEVSAVLSVANPDDEIIVKLESPGGVVHGYGLAASQLQRIKAKSIKLTVAVDKVAASGGYMMACIADKIIAAPFA
;
A
#
# COMPACT_ATOMS: atom_id res chain seq x y z
N PHE A 1 -3.18 2.19 -2.01
CA PHE A 1 -2.54 1.47 -3.13
C PHE A 1 -1.46 0.57 -2.56
N VAL A 2 -1.38 -0.70 -2.97
CA VAL A 2 -0.24 -1.59 -2.66
C VAL A 2 0.74 -1.50 -3.81
N LEU A 3 1.99 -1.24 -3.48
CA LEU A 3 3.12 -1.33 -4.38
C LEU A 3 3.89 -2.60 -3.97
N GLY A 4 3.97 -3.57 -4.83
CA GLY A 4 4.73 -4.79 -4.63
C GLY A 4 5.47 -5.15 -5.91
N SER A 5 6.75 -5.45 -5.81
CA SER A 5 7.50 -6.03 -6.92
C SER A 5 7.54 -7.55 -6.77
N THR A 6 7.01 -8.28 -7.72
CA THR A 6 7.17 -9.72 -7.81
C THR A 6 8.48 -10.05 -8.51
N GLN A 7 9.58 -10.19 -7.75
CA GLN A 7 10.79 -10.83 -8.28
C GLN A 7 10.76 -12.35 -8.00
N ARG A 8 10.46 -13.14 -9.02
CA ARG A 8 10.93 -14.53 -9.10
C ARG A 8 12.23 -14.52 -9.89
N GLY A 9 13.33 -14.86 -9.22
CA GLY A 9 14.68 -15.04 -9.66
C GLY A 9 14.95 -15.16 -11.17
N GLN A 10 15.37 -14.05 -11.78
CA GLN A 10 16.32 -14.00 -12.91
C GLN A 10 17.05 -12.67 -12.87
N PRO A 11 18.33 -12.59 -13.28
CA PRO A 11 19.10 -11.36 -13.20
C PRO A 11 18.67 -10.37 -14.27
N SER A 12 18.54 -9.10 -13.87
CA SER A 12 18.43 -7.90 -14.71
C SER A 12 17.23 -7.81 -15.70
N GLN A 13 16.00 -7.91 -15.21
CA GLN A 13 14.92 -7.12 -15.79
C GLN A 13 14.54 -6.03 -14.80
N GLN A 14 14.52 -4.79 -15.24
CA GLN A 14 13.92 -3.68 -14.49
C GLN A 14 12.51 -4.15 -14.09
N GLY A 15 12.28 -4.31 -12.78
CA GLY A 15 11.00 -4.80 -12.27
C GLY A 15 9.89 -3.85 -12.68
N GLU A 16 8.79 -4.38 -13.17
CA GLU A 16 7.60 -3.59 -13.45
C GLU A 16 6.92 -3.24 -12.12
N LEU A 17 6.66 -1.96 -11.89
CA LEU A 17 5.98 -1.49 -10.69
C LEU A 17 4.49 -1.86 -10.78
N GLU A 18 4.04 -2.82 -9.99
CA GLU A 18 2.64 -3.22 -9.92
C GLU A 18 1.90 -2.39 -8.86
N VAL A 19 0.88 -1.65 -9.27
CA VAL A 19 0.05 -0.84 -8.38
C VAL A 19 -1.32 -1.47 -8.22
N LYS A 20 -1.70 -1.84 -6.98
CA LYS A 20 -3.00 -2.45 -6.65
C LYS A 20 -3.85 -1.53 -5.77
N ASN A 21 -5.13 -1.41 -6.09
CA ASN A 21 -6.08 -0.74 -5.20
C ASN A 21 -6.62 -1.74 -4.18
N ILE A 22 -6.12 -1.67 -2.94
CA ILE A 22 -6.53 -2.58 -1.85
C ILE A 22 -8.02 -2.48 -1.57
N ASN A 23 -8.59 -1.28 -1.56
CA ASN A 23 -10.00 -1.08 -1.25
C ASN A 23 -10.91 -1.78 -2.28
N GLU A 24 -10.53 -1.75 -3.56
CA GLU A 24 -11.25 -2.48 -4.60
C GLU A 24 -11.12 -3.98 -4.43
N ALA A 25 -9.94 -4.49 -4.15
CA ALA A 25 -9.70 -5.92 -3.92
C ALA A 25 -10.54 -6.45 -2.73
N VAL A 26 -10.55 -5.75 -1.60
CA VAL A 26 -11.38 -6.12 -0.44
C VAL A 26 -12.87 -6.06 -0.77
N LYS A 27 -13.32 -5.06 -1.53
CA LYS A 27 -14.72 -4.92 -1.98
C LYS A 27 -15.14 -6.09 -2.87
N GLU A 28 -14.30 -6.53 -3.80
CA GLU A 28 -14.56 -7.68 -4.67
C GLU A 28 -14.67 -8.98 -3.88
N ILE A 29 -13.77 -9.22 -2.93
CA ILE A 29 -13.83 -10.40 -2.04
C ILE A 29 -15.11 -10.37 -1.22
N SER A 30 -15.46 -9.25 -0.61
CA SER A 30 -16.69 -9.09 0.18
C SER A 30 -17.94 -9.35 -0.65
N GLN A 31 -17.99 -8.84 -1.88
CA GLN A 31 -19.11 -9.08 -2.79
C GLN A 31 -19.21 -10.55 -3.22
N SER A 32 -18.07 -11.20 -3.45
CA SER A 32 -18.03 -12.63 -3.79
C SER A 32 -18.55 -13.50 -2.66
N LEU A 33 -18.14 -13.24 -1.41
CA LEU A 33 -18.67 -13.90 -0.22
C LEU A 33 -20.18 -13.67 -0.07
N THR A 34 -20.63 -12.43 -0.19
CA THR A 34 -22.05 -12.10 -0.10
C THR A 34 -22.87 -12.87 -1.14
N ARG A 35 -22.40 -12.93 -2.38
CA ARG A 35 -23.07 -13.72 -3.44
C ARG A 35 -23.14 -15.20 -3.14
N ALA A 36 -22.08 -15.77 -2.57
CA ALA A 36 -22.04 -17.20 -2.21
C ALA A 36 -23.01 -17.55 -1.08
N MET A 37 -23.34 -16.62 -0.22
CA MET A 37 -24.28 -16.82 0.91
C MET A 37 -25.76 -16.66 0.53
N LEU A 38 -26.07 -16.09 -0.64
CA LEU A 38 -27.43 -15.81 -1.08
C LEU A 38 -27.99 -16.96 -1.90
N ASN A 39 -29.29 -17.25 -1.74
CA ASN A 39 -30.00 -18.17 -2.62
C ASN A 39 -30.23 -17.56 -4.03
N PRO A 40 -30.56 -18.33 -5.07
CA PRO A 40 -30.70 -17.83 -6.45
C PRO A 40 -31.68 -16.67 -6.64
N ILE A 41 -32.73 -16.62 -5.84
CA ILE A 41 -33.74 -15.53 -5.91
C ILE A 41 -33.15 -14.25 -5.31
N GLN A 42 -32.49 -14.38 -4.16
CA GLN A 42 -31.83 -13.27 -3.49
C GLN A 42 -30.65 -12.74 -4.30
N GLN A 43 -29.89 -13.61 -4.99
CA GLN A 43 -28.80 -13.22 -5.88
C GLN A 43 -29.27 -12.30 -7.01
N LYS A 44 -30.42 -12.63 -7.65
CA LYS A 44 -31.01 -11.78 -8.72
C LYS A 44 -31.42 -10.42 -8.19
N ALA A 45 -32.04 -10.36 -7.01
CA ALA A 45 -32.45 -9.11 -6.37
C ALA A 45 -31.23 -8.25 -5.99
N HIS A 46 -30.20 -8.88 -5.39
CA HIS A 46 -28.98 -8.20 -5.01
C HIS A 46 -28.21 -7.65 -6.22
N HIS A 47 -28.08 -8.44 -7.28
CA HIS A 47 -27.45 -8.00 -8.53
C HIS A 47 -28.14 -6.78 -9.15
N LYS A 48 -29.50 -6.74 -9.11
CA LYS A 48 -30.28 -5.59 -9.62
C LYS A 48 -30.06 -4.35 -8.76
N ALA A 49 -30.00 -4.51 -7.44
CA ALA A 49 -29.73 -3.43 -6.49
C ALA A 49 -28.30 -2.90 -6.65
N ASP A 50 -27.31 -3.77 -6.75
CA ASP A 50 -25.90 -3.40 -6.96
C ASP A 50 -25.69 -2.64 -8.27
N LYS A 51 -26.31 -3.11 -9.37
CA LYS A 51 -26.23 -2.40 -10.66
C LYS A 51 -26.83 -0.99 -10.59
N LYS A 52 -27.90 -0.80 -9.80
CA LYS A 52 -28.50 0.52 -9.58
C LYS A 52 -27.58 1.41 -8.73
N ARG A 53 -26.98 0.84 -7.67
CA ARG A 53 -26.01 1.53 -6.79
C ARG A 53 -24.78 1.97 -7.57
N LEU A 54 -24.16 1.08 -8.33
CA LEU A 54 -22.97 1.39 -9.14
C LEU A 54 -23.23 2.52 -10.15
N LYS A 55 -24.39 2.50 -10.83
CA LYS A 55 -24.78 3.60 -11.72
C LYS A 55 -24.94 4.94 -10.98
N GLN A 56 -25.45 4.89 -9.76
CA GLN A 56 -25.62 6.10 -8.95
C GLN A 56 -24.26 6.61 -8.42
N GLU A 57 -23.40 5.71 -7.96
CA GLU A 57 -22.03 6.02 -7.54
C GLU A 57 -21.22 6.64 -8.70
N GLU A 58 -21.33 6.07 -9.91
CA GLU A 58 -20.68 6.61 -11.11
C GLU A 58 -21.18 8.01 -11.47
N LYS A 59 -22.49 8.24 -11.38
CA LYS A 59 -23.07 9.58 -11.61
C LYS A 59 -22.59 10.59 -10.57
N ASN A 60 -22.56 10.19 -9.30
CA ASN A 60 -22.08 11.04 -8.21
C ASN A 60 -20.60 11.36 -8.38
N ARG A 61 -19.77 10.35 -8.73
CA ARG A 61 -18.35 10.53 -9.01
C ARG A 61 -18.11 11.49 -10.17
N LYS A 62 -18.86 11.35 -11.28
CA LYS A 62 -18.76 12.29 -12.41
C LYS A 62 -19.18 13.72 -12.04
N LYS A 63 -20.18 13.88 -11.17
CA LYS A 63 -20.59 15.20 -10.66
C LYS A 63 -19.53 15.80 -9.74
N GLN A 64 -18.93 14.97 -8.89
CA GLN A 64 -17.89 15.39 -7.97
C GLN A 64 -16.64 15.79 -8.75
N LEU A 65 -16.20 14.99 -9.72
CA LEU A 65 -15.07 15.33 -10.60
C LEU A 65 -15.28 16.65 -11.37
N LYS A 66 -16.53 16.89 -11.85
CA LYS A 66 -16.87 18.18 -12.48
C LYS A 66 -16.75 19.36 -11.53
N ARG A 67 -17.22 19.21 -10.29
CA ARG A 67 -17.08 20.25 -9.27
C ARG A 67 -15.62 20.48 -8.88
N GLU A 68 -14.85 19.42 -8.71
CA GLU A 68 -13.42 19.50 -8.42
C GLU A 68 -12.63 20.17 -9.54
N LEU A 69 -13.04 19.99 -10.81
CA LEU A 69 -12.45 20.68 -11.97
C LEU A 69 -12.90 22.16 -12.10
N GLU A 70 -14.07 22.49 -11.56
CA GLU A 70 -14.59 23.86 -11.54
C GLU A 70 -14.05 24.65 -10.32
N ASP A 71 -13.75 23.94 -9.21
CA ASP A 71 -13.23 24.50 -7.95
C ASP A 71 -11.69 24.35 -7.82
N GLU A 72 -10.94 24.37 -8.90
CA GLU A 72 -9.44 24.17 -8.93
C GLU A 72 -8.62 25.02 -7.94
N ALA A 73 -9.23 25.82 -7.09
CA ALA A 73 -8.54 26.73 -6.17
C ALA A 73 -8.44 26.24 -4.71
N GLU A 74 -9.23 25.27 -4.19
CA GLU A 74 -9.26 24.97 -2.74
C GLU A 74 -9.45 23.51 -2.30
N ALA A 75 -9.59 22.54 -3.19
CA ALA A 75 -9.73 21.15 -2.77
C ALA A 75 -8.38 20.52 -2.44
N SER A 76 -8.02 20.49 -1.17
CA SER A 76 -6.92 19.63 -0.70
C SER A 76 -7.23 18.18 -1.09
N PRO A 77 -6.35 17.50 -1.86
CA PRO A 77 -6.62 16.13 -2.27
C PRO A 77 -6.79 15.24 -1.04
N ALA A 78 -7.78 14.35 -1.07
CA ALA A 78 -8.03 13.42 0.02
C ALA A 78 -6.75 12.66 0.38
N SER A 79 -6.41 12.60 1.68
CA SER A 79 -5.26 11.87 2.19
C SER A 79 -5.27 10.41 1.69
N ARG A 80 -4.16 9.95 1.16
CA ARG A 80 -3.96 8.61 0.63
C ARG A 80 -3.07 7.79 1.54
N VAL A 81 -3.26 6.48 1.54
CA VAL A 81 -2.38 5.54 2.23
C VAL A 81 -1.69 4.67 1.18
N PHE A 82 -0.37 4.72 1.15
CA PHE A 82 0.47 3.85 0.33
C PHE A 82 0.98 2.70 1.19
N VAL A 83 0.92 1.49 0.67
CA VAL A 83 1.44 0.31 1.35
C VAL A 83 2.57 -0.27 0.52
N LEU A 84 3.76 -0.36 1.12
CA LEU A 84 4.94 -0.99 0.57
C LEU A 84 5.17 -2.31 1.31
N GLU A 85 5.76 -3.30 0.65
CA GLU A 85 6.11 -4.57 1.27
C GLU A 85 7.62 -4.76 1.22
N PHE A 86 8.21 -5.12 2.36
CA PHE A 86 9.61 -5.49 2.45
C PHE A 86 9.74 -6.87 3.09
N ASP A 87 10.07 -7.86 2.28
CA ASP A 87 10.39 -9.22 2.72
C ASP A 87 11.92 -9.36 2.68
N GLY A 88 12.54 -9.27 3.84
CA GLY A 88 13.98 -9.18 4.00
C GLY A 88 14.63 -10.55 4.22
N ASP A 89 15.59 -10.87 3.37
CA ASP A 89 16.52 -11.99 3.55
C ASP A 89 17.84 -11.55 4.23
N VAL A 90 18.77 -12.49 4.42
CA VAL A 90 20.09 -12.21 5.04
C VAL A 90 20.87 -11.14 4.27
N GLN A 91 20.73 -11.06 2.96
CA GLN A 91 21.46 -10.11 2.10
C GLN A 91 20.72 -8.78 1.93
N ALA A 92 19.49 -8.67 2.44
CA ALA A 92 18.58 -7.55 2.19
C ALA A 92 18.34 -7.33 0.67
N SER A 93 18.16 -8.41 -0.09
CA SER A 93 18.06 -8.35 -1.55
C SER A 93 16.88 -7.53 -2.06
N ALA A 94 15.83 -7.35 -1.25
CA ALA A 94 14.69 -6.50 -1.57
C ALA A 94 14.98 -4.98 -1.52
N VAL A 95 16.20 -4.56 -1.15
CA VAL A 95 16.51 -3.14 -0.95
C VAL A 95 16.43 -2.32 -2.23
N ASP A 96 16.77 -2.90 -3.38
CA ASP A 96 16.71 -2.18 -4.66
C ASP A 96 15.27 -1.94 -5.08
N SER A 97 14.38 -2.94 -4.91
CA SER A 97 12.94 -2.77 -5.13
C SER A 97 12.33 -1.72 -4.20
N LEU A 98 12.66 -1.78 -2.90
CA LEU A 98 12.22 -0.78 -1.93
C LEU A 98 12.65 0.65 -2.34
N ARG A 99 13.86 0.80 -2.86
CA ARG A 99 14.38 2.11 -3.33
C ARG A 99 13.57 2.65 -4.50
N GLU A 100 13.20 1.80 -5.45
CA GLU A 100 12.38 2.17 -6.59
C GLU A 100 10.96 2.53 -6.15
N GLU A 101 10.34 1.70 -5.32
CA GLU A 101 9.00 1.92 -4.75
C GLU A 101 8.93 3.22 -3.94
N VAL A 102 9.87 3.44 -3.04
CA VAL A 102 9.96 4.70 -2.28
C VAL A 102 10.12 5.89 -3.21
N SER A 103 10.95 5.79 -4.24
CA SER A 103 11.15 6.90 -5.19
C SER A 103 9.88 7.19 -5.98
N ALA A 104 9.15 6.16 -6.42
CA ALA A 104 7.87 6.29 -7.11
C ALA A 104 6.81 6.94 -6.21
N VAL A 105 6.67 6.47 -4.97
CA VAL A 105 5.71 7.07 -4.01
C VAL A 105 6.06 8.51 -3.72
N LEU A 106 7.33 8.83 -3.45
CA LEU A 106 7.77 10.20 -3.14
C LEU A 106 7.62 11.18 -4.31
N SER A 107 7.45 10.69 -5.54
CA SER A 107 7.16 11.53 -6.70
C SER A 107 5.71 12.03 -6.75
N VAL A 108 4.79 11.37 -6.03
CA VAL A 108 3.34 11.65 -6.08
C VAL A 108 2.72 11.91 -4.72
N ALA A 109 3.40 11.54 -3.63
CA ALA A 109 2.89 11.67 -2.27
C ALA A 109 3.01 13.12 -1.75
N ASN A 110 2.03 13.50 -0.94
CA ASN A 110 1.95 14.78 -0.24
C ASN A 110 2.16 14.57 1.27
N PRO A 111 2.47 15.63 2.05
CA PRO A 111 2.64 15.52 3.51
C PRO A 111 1.42 15.00 4.27
N ASP A 112 0.20 15.15 3.71
CA ASP A 112 -1.04 14.65 4.31
C ASP A 112 -1.27 13.15 4.06
N ASP A 113 -0.47 12.53 3.19
CA ASP A 113 -0.53 11.09 2.93
C ASP A 113 0.18 10.30 4.05
N GLU A 114 -0.10 9.00 4.12
CA GLU A 114 0.59 8.07 5.02
C GLU A 114 1.22 6.93 4.21
N ILE A 115 2.44 6.55 4.57
CA ILE A 115 3.09 5.37 4.03
C ILE A 115 3.17 4.30 5.11
N ILE A 116 2.66 3.11 4.79
CA ILE A 116 2.75 1.92 5.62
C ILE A 116 3.75 0.97 4.97
N VAL A 117 4.76 0.55 5.71
CA VAL A 117 5.68 -0.50 5.26
C VAL A 117 5.34 -1.78 6.02
N LYS A 118 4.84 -2.77 5.30
CA LYS A 118 4.70 -4.13 5.81
C LYS A 118 6.08 -4.77 5.80
N LEU A 119 6.62 -4.99 6.98
CA LEU A 119 7.99 -5.46 7.18
C LEU A 119 7.99 -6.88 7.74
N GLU A 120 8.64 -7.77 7.02
CA GLU A 120 9.00 -9.10 7.51
C GLU A 120 10.50 -9.31 7.30
N SER A 121 11.27 -9.50 8.38
CA SER A 121 12.70 -9.70 8.27
C SER A 121 13.33 -10.32 9.51
N PRO A 122 14.10 -11.41 9.37
CA PRO A 122 14.94 -11.95 10.45
C PRO A 122 16.21 -11.12 10.69
N GLY A 123 16.46 -10.08 9.87
CA GLY A 123 17.72 -9.34 9.85
C GLY A 123 18.76 -9.98 8.97
N GLY A 124 19.94 -9.33 8.90
CA GLY A 124 21.04 -9.77 8.04
C GLY A 124 22.20 -8.78 7.99
N VAL A 125 22.82 -8.65 6.82
CA VAL A 125 24.03 -7.84 6.65
C VAL A 125 23.75 -6.35 6.90
N VAL A 126 24.59 -5.74 7.75
CA VAL A 126 24.38 -4.38 8.26
C VAL A 126 24.32 -3.34 7.14
N HIS A 127 25.17 -3.44 6.13
CA HIS A 127 25.20 -2.45 5.04
C HIS A 127 23.92 -2.51 4.18
N GLY A 128 23.36 -3.70 3.91
CA GLY A 128 22.11 -3.85 3.17
C GLY A 128 20.92 -3.27 3.93
N TYR A 129 20.78 -3.64 5.20
CA TYR A 129 19.73 -3.10 6.06
C TYR A 129 19.91 -1.63 6.39
N GLY A 130 21.14 -1.14 6.50
CA GLY A 130 21.45 0.27 6.63
C GLY A 130 20.98 1.07 5.40
N LEU A 131 21.18 0.52 4.20
CA LEU A 131 20.66 1.11 2.96
C LEU A 131 19.13 1.09 2.93
N ALA A 132 18.50 -0.01 3.33
CA ALA A 132 17.04 -0.10 3.42
C ALA A 132 16.46 0.93 4.41
N ALA A 133 17.04 1.02 5.60
CA ALA A 133 16.67 2.03 6.60
C ALA A 133 16.82 3.46 6.06
N SER A 134 17.88 3.73 5.28
CA SER A 134 18.07 5.05 4.65
C SER A 134 16.98 5.38 3.63
N GLN A 135 16.40 4.38 2.94
CA GLN A 135 15.24 4.62 2.06
C GLN A 135 14.02 5.07 2.86
N LEU A 136 13.76 4.43 4.00
CA LEU A 136 12.67 4.84 4.89
C LEU A 136 12.89 6.26 5.47
N GLN A 137 14.13 6.62 5.76
CA GLN A 137 14.47 7.97 6.20
C GLN A 137 14.15 9.05 5.14
N ARG A 138 14.19 8.74 3.85
CA ARG A 138 13.79 9.64 2.77
C ARG A 138 12.31 10.00 2.87
N ILE A 139 11.45 9.08 3.29
CA ILE A 139 10.02 9.32 3.51
C ILE A 139 9.84 10.37 4.62
N LYS A 140 10.50 10.19 5.74
CA LYS A 140 10.46 11.13 6.86
C LYS A 140 11.02 12.51 6.51
N ALA A 141 12.07 12.55 5.70
CA ALA A 141 12.63 13.82 5.23
C ALA A 141 11.65 14.65 4.37
N LYS A 142 10.60 14.03 3.84
CA LYS A 142 9.50 14.68 3.13
C LYS A 142 8.31 15.02 4.05
N SER A 143 8.46 14.84 5.37
CA SER A 143 7.39 15.05 6.36
C SER A 143 6.13 14.21 6.11
N ILE A 144 6.27 13.05 5.45
CA ILE A 144 5.21 12.10 5.23
C ILE A 144 5.21 11.13 6.41
N LYS A 145 4.05 10.87 6.97
CA LYS A 145 3.88 9.94 8.09
C LYS A 145 4.25 8.52 7.69
N LEU A 146 5.16 7.91 8.44
CA LEU A 146 5.62 6.55 8.21
C LEU A 146 5.16 5.62 9.33
N THR A 147 4.41 4.58 8.96
CA THR A 147 4.04 3.48 9.86
C THR A 147 4.71 2.19 9.39
N VAL A 148 5.33 1.44 10.30
CA VAL A 148 5.81 0.08 10.01
C VAL A 148 4.87 -0.93 10.66
N ALA A 149 4.39 -1.90 9.86
CA ALA A 149 3.54 -3.00 10.29
C ALA A 149 4.33 -4.31 10.25
N VAL A 150 4.39 -5.01 11.39
CA VAL A 150 5.10 -6.28 11.57
C VAL A 150 4.11 -7.38 11.88
N ASP A 151 3.95 -8.33 10.96
CA ASP A 151 3.04 -9.46 11.14
C ASP A 151 3.70 -10.63 11.88
N LYS A 152 4.98 -10.91 11.58
CA LYS A 152 5.70 -12.08 12.09
C LYS A 152 7.00 -11.72 12.81
N VAL A 153 7.91 -11.02 12.13
CA VAL A 153 9.24 -10.73 12.66
C VAL A 153 9.85 -9.47 12.06
N ALA A 154 10.49 -8.67 12.90
CA ALA A 154 11.40 -7.61 12.51
C ALA A 154 12.58 -7.63 13.47
N ALA A 155 13.58 -8.48 13.21
CA ALA A 155 14.74 -8.67 14.08
C ALA A 155 15.99 -8.01 13.50
N SER A 156 16.94 -7.64 14.37
CA SER A 156 18.27 -7.11 13.97
C SER A 156 18.15 -5.96 12.94
N GLY A 157 18.61 -6.17 11.71
CA GLY A 157 18.50 -5.21 10.61
C GLY A 157 17.05 -4.81 10.29
N GLY A 158 16.09 -5.75 10.38
CA GLY A 158 14.67 -5.46 10.25
C GLY A 158 14.17 -4.53 11.35
N TYR A 159 14.60 -4.73 12.59
CA TYR A 159 14.25 -3.83 13.67
C TYR A 159 14.90 -2.44 13.51
N MET A 160 16.10 -2.37 12.98
CA MET A 160 16.74 -1.09 12.63
C MET A 160 15.89 -0.31 11.61
N MET A 161 15.33 -0.99 10.60
CA MET A 161 14.37 -0.36 9.69
C MET A 161 13.10 0.11 10.41
N ALA A 162 12.52 -0.74 11.27
CA ALA A 162 11.30 -0.41 12.00
C ALA A 162 11.46 0.83 12.89
N CYS A 163 12.63 1.02 13.50
CA CYS A 163 12.93 2.17 14.36
C CYS A 163 12.92 3.53 13.64
N ILE A 164 12.93 3.56 12.30
CA ILE A 164 12.83 4.81 11.52
C ILE A 164 11.39 5.34 11.55
N ALA A 165 10.39 4.47 11.72
CA ALA A 165 8.98 4.83 11.64
C ALA A 165 8.54 5.81 12.75
N ASP A 166 7.50 6.58 12.45
CA ASP A 166 6.78 7.38 13.45
C ASP A 166 5.91 6.48 14.34
N LYS A 167 5.46 5.34 13.78
CA LYS A 167 4.64 4.37 14.49
C LYS A 167 5.00 2.95 14.07
N ILE A 168 5.11 2.06 15.04
CA ILE A 168 5.24 0.62 14.80
C ILE A 168 3.95 -0.05 15.24
N ILE A 169 3.39 -0.89 14.37
CA ILE A 169 2.26 -1.78 14.67
C ILE A 169 2.79 -3.20 14.55
N ALA A 170 2.66 -3.98 15.60
CA ALA A 170 3.11 -5.37 15.59
C ALA A 170 1.95 -6.30 15.96
N ALA A 171 1.92 -7.48 15.35
CA ALA A 171 1.02 -8.54 15.76
C ALA A 171 1.35 -8.98 17.21
N PRO A 172 0.38 -9.50 17.99
CA PRO A 172 0.60 -9.83 19.41
C PRO A 172 1.74 -10.81 19.68
N PHE A 173 2.13 -11.59 18.68
CA PHE A 173 3.21 -12.59 18.78
C PHE A 173 4.35 -12.34 17.74
N ALA A 174 4.45 -11.14 17.21
CA ALA A 174 5.56 -10.76 16.35
C ALA A 174 6.84 -10.56 17.16
#